data_d70d4fcb9963b6cf9aca92ed5b95f7b3
#
_entry.id   d70d4fcb9963b6cf9aca92ed5b95f7b3
#
_cell.length_a   1.000
_cell.length_b   1.000
_cell.length_c   1.000
_cell.angle_alpha   90.00
_cell.angle_beta   90.00
_cell.angle_gamma   90.00
#
_symmetry.space_group_name_H-M   'P 1'
#
loop_
_entity.id
_entity.type
_entity.pdbx_description
1 polymer ?
#
loop_
_entity_poly.entity_id
_entity_poly.type
_entity_poly.pdbx_seq_one_letter_code
_entity_poly.pdbx_strand_id
1 'polypeptide(L)'
;MQLTEAKRLEWEKTLKEVELMSAADEIIEHTQGDYWTFGSQTRGNYFFTNEKFIFVSGWGIKNFSINYSDIKGLKKSMIGPFIPTGITVTAQDPEKGKLKKYKCSVMKRKSWMEFLSQKAGITL
;
A
#
# COMPACT_ATOMS: atom_id res chain seq x y z
N MET A 1 4.08 10.63 -9.59
CA MET A 1 2.85 9.90 -9.95
C MET A 1 2.68 9.80 -11.45
N GLN A 2 2.26 8.64 -11.96
CA GLN A 2 2.18 8.38 -13.39
C GLN A 2 0.75 8.26 -13.91
N LEU A 3 -0.25 8.42 -13.07
CA LEU A 3 -1.63 8.37 -13.51
C LEU A 3 -2.08 9.69 -14.14
N THR A 4 -2.76 9.59 -15.28
CA THR A 4 -3.48 10.75 -15.82
C THR A 4 -4.66 11.05 -14.91
N GLU A 5 -5.21 12.26 -15.02
CA GLU A 5 -6.39 12.63 -14.24
C GLU A 5 -7.57 11.70 -14.53
N ALA A 6 -7.80 11.37 -15.80
CA ALA A 6 -8.87 10.46 -16.18
C ALA A 6 -8.71 9.08 -15.55
N LYS A 7 -7.49 8.54 -15.54
CA LYS A 7 -7.20 7.25 -14.92
C LYS A 7 -7.36 7.31 -13.40
N ARG A 8 -6.92 8.40 -12.79
CA ARG A 8 -7.06 8.61 -11.35
C ARG A 8 -8.54 8.58 -10.94
N LEU A 9 -9.37 9.30 -11.66
CA LEU A 9 -10.82 9.35 -11.39
C LEU A 9 -11.48 7.99 -11.59
N GLU A 10 -11.08 7.25 -12.61
CA GLU A 10 -11.55 5.89 -12.86
C GLU A 10 -11.21 4.96 -11.70
N TRP A 11 -9.96 5.00 -11.24
CA TRP A 11 -9.54 4.19 -10.10
C TRP A 11 -10.26 4.60 -8.81
N GLU A 12 -10.42 5.90 -8.57
CA GLU A 12 -11.15 6.38 -7.40
C GLU A 12 -12.57 5.85 -7.37
N LYS A 13 -13.24 5.87 -8.51
CA LYS A 13 -14.58 5.32 -8.62
C LYS A 13 -14.62 3.84 -8.26
N THR A 14 -13.71 3.07 -8.83
CA THR A 14 -13.61 1.63 -8.56
C THR A 14 -13.32 1.34 -7.09
N LEU A 15 -12.33 2.03 -6.51
CA LEU A 15 -11.94 1.81 -5.12
C LEU A 15 -13.05 2.20 -4.14
N LYS A 16 -13.81 3.24 -4.45
CA LYS A 16 -14.95 3.66 -3.63
C LYS A 16 -16.10 2.65 -3.71
N GLU A 17 -16.35 2.10 -4.90
CA GLU A 17 -17.38 1.08 -5.09
C GLU A 17 -17.12 -0.20 -4.31
N VAL A 18 -15.85 -0.61 -4.18
CA VAL A 18 -15.47 -1.80 -3.42
C VAL A 18 -15.10 -1.50 -1.98
N GLU A 19 -15.34 -0.27 -1.53
CA GLU A 19 -15.15 0.16 -0.14
C GLU A 19 -13.70 0.10 0.36
N LEU A 20 -12.72 0.18 -0.55
CA LEU A 20 -11.32 0.30 -0.18
C LEU A 20 -10.93 1.76 0.09
N MET A 21 -11.79 2.69 -0.29
CA MET A 21 -11.55 4.11 -0.22
C MET A 21 -12.84 4.82 0.21
N SER A 22 -12.75 5.82 1.08
CA SER A 22 -13.92 6.58 1.49
C SER A 22 -14.37 7.56 0.40
N ALA A 23 -15.66 7.97 0.46
CA ALA A 23 -16.26 8.80 -0.58
C ALA A 23 -15.55 10.15 -0.78
N ALA A 24 -15.02 10.72 0.32
CA ALA A 24 -14.37 12.03 0.29
C ALA A 24 -12.87 11.98 0.07
N ASP A 25 -12.31 10.80 0.00
CA ASP A 25 -10.86 10.63 -0.15
C ASP A 25 -10.41 10.75 -1.61
N GLU A 26 -9.13 11.02 -1.82
CA GLU A 26 -8.54 11.18 -3.15
C GLU A 26 -7.21 10.46 -3.25
N ILE A 27 -6.92 9.90 -4.42
CA ILE A 27 -5.61 9.31 -4.71
C ILE A 27 -4.62 10.45 -4.93
N ILE A 28 -3.51 10.42 -4.18
CA ILE A 28 -2.46 11.43 -4.33
C ILE A 28 -1.20 10.88 -4.99
N GLU A 29 -0.95 9.57 -4.86
CA GLU A 29 0.19 8.91 -5.49
C GLU A 29 -0.16 7.48 -5.89
N HIS A 30 0.63 6.92 -6.81
CA HIS A 30 0.43 5.57 -7.32
C HIS A 30 1.77 4.96 -7.73
N THR A 31 1.92 3.67 -7.52
CA THR A 31 3.01 2.90 -8.10
C THR A 31 2.56 1.46 -8.33
N GLN A 32 3.15 0.80 -9.31
CA GLN A 32 2.99 -0.64 -9.48
C GLN A 32 3.95 -1.36 -8.56
N GLY A 33 3.58 -2.56 -8.14
CA GLY A 33 4.43 -3.36 -7.29
C GLY A 33 3.83 -4.72 -7.03
N ASP A 34 4.48 -5.47 -6.16
CA ASP A 34 4.07 -6.83 -5.82
C ASP A 34 3.75 -6.94 -4.35
N TYR A 35 2.88 -7.88 -4.02
CA TYR A 35 2.53 -8.21 -2.66
C TYR A 35 2.84 -9.69 -2.42
N TRP A 36 3.51 -9.99 -1.32
CA TRP A 36 3.96 -11.34 -0.99
C TRP A 36 3.15 -11.94 0.14
N THR A 37 2.60 -13.13 -0.08
CA THR A 37 1.90 -13.90 0.94
C THR A 37 2.29 -15.37 0.81
N PHE A 38 2.80 -15.96 1.88
CA PHE A 38 3.11 -17.40 1.95
C PHE A 38 3.93 -17.91 0.76
N GLY A 39 4.94 -17.14 0.33
CA GLY A 39 5.77 -17.52 -0.80
C GLY A 39 5.15 -17.26 -2.17
N SER A 40 3.96 -16.69 -2.20
CA SER A 40 3.28 -16.33 -3.45
C SER A 40 3.42 -14.83 -3.71
N GLN A 41 3.74 -14.48 -4.93
CA GLN A 41 3.91 -13.10 -5.37
C GLN A 41 2.73 -12.70 -6.24
N THR A 42 2.10 -11.58 -5.90
CA THR A 42 0.95 -11.07 -6.64
C THR A 42 1.25 -9.67 -7.16
N ARG A 43 1.19 -9.49 -8.45
CA ARG A 43 1.41 -8.20 -9.09
C ARG A 43 0.16 -7.34 -9.00
N GLY A 44 0.34 -6.04 -8.77
CA GLY A 44 -0.79 -5.13 -8.70
C GLY A 44 -0.39 -3.67 -8.63
N ASN A 45 -1.28 -2.88 -8.08
CA ASN A 45 -1.13 -1.44 -7.96
C ASN A 45 -1.23 -1.01 -6.51
N TYR A 46 -0.32 -0.12 -6.12
CA TYR A 46 -0.37 0.55 -4.83
C TYR A 46 -0.88 1.97 -5.03
N PHE A 47 -1.91 2.32 -4.28
CA PHE A 47 -2.48 3.66 -4.28
C PHE A 47 -2.27 4.29 -2.92
N PHE A 48 -1.85 5.54 -2.93
CA PHE A 48 -1.65 6.32 -1.72
C PHE A 48 -2.67 7.45 -1.77
N THR A 49 -3.59 7.45 -0.82
CA THR A 49 -4.63 8.47 -0.74
C THR A 49 -4.29 9.46 0.36
N ASN A 50 -5.18 10.40 0.63
CA ASN A 50 -4.99 11.29 1.77
C ASN A 50 -5.04 10.56 3.12
N GLU A 51 -5.79 9.45 3.19
CA GLU A 51 -6.03 8.73 4.44
C GLU A 51 -5.38 7.35 4.51
N LYS A 52 -5.13 6.72 3.36
CA LYS A 52 -4.87 5.28 3.28
C LYS A 52 -3.78 4.89 2.30
N PHE A 53 -3.24 3.71 2.56
CA PHE A 53 -2.37 2.96 1.69
C PHE A 53 -3.15 1.74 1.21
N ILE A 54 -3.32 1.59 -0.10
CA ILE A 54 -4.21 0.58 -0.69
C ILE A 54 -3.45 -0.26 -1.72
N PHE A 55 -3.63 -1.58 -1.69
CA PHE A 55 -3.14 -2.48 -2.73
C PHE A 55 -4.30 -3.19 -3.41
N VAL A 56 -4.25 -3.23 -4.74
CA VAL A 56 -5.21 -3.98 -5.56
C VAL A 56 -4.43 -4.82 -6.57
N SER A 57 -4.65 -6.13 -6.55
CA SER A 57 -4.02 -7.02 -7.53
C SER A 57 -4.63 -6.82 -8.91
N GLY A 58 -3.90 -7.23 -9.95
CA GLY A 58 -4.37 -7.10 -11.32
C GLY A 58 -5.70 -7.81 -11.59
N TRP A 59 -5.98 -8.87 -10.83
CA TRP A 59 -7.23 -9.64 -10.96
C TRP A 59 -8.28 -9.25 -9.92
N GLY A 60 -7.96 -8.31 -9.02
CA GLY A 60 -8.87 -7.90 -7.96
C GLY A 60 -9.11 -8.93 -6.86
N ILE A 61 -8.39 -10.07 -6.88
CA ILE A 61 -8.58 -11.16 -5.93
C ILE A 61 -7.94 -10.84 -4.58
N LYS A 62 -6.75 -10.25 -4.60
CA LYS A 62 -6.05 -9.84 -3.38
C LYS A 62 -6.03 -8.33 -3.30
N ASN A 63 -6.48 -7.80 -2.19
CA ASN A 63 -6.43 -6.37 -1.93
C ASN A 63 -6.37 -6.12 -0.43
N PHE A 64 -5.89 -4.94 -0.07
CA PHE A 64 -5.95 -4.48 1.32
C PHE A 64 -5.97 -2.96 1.35
N SER A 65 -6.41 -2.43 2.47
CA SER A 65 -6.49 -1.00 2.72
C SER A 65 -6.06 -0.76 4.17
N ILE A 66 -5.09 0.12 4.37
CA ILE A 66 -4.53 0.42 5.69
C ILE A 66 -4.59 1.92 5.91
N ASN A 67 -5.23 2.36 6.98
CA ASN A 67 -5.16 3.76 7.38
C ASN A 67 -3.74 4.08 7.83
N TYR A 68 -3.20 5.23 7.45
CA TYR A 68 -1.86 5.62 7.87
C TYR A 68 -1.71 5.62 9.39
N SER A 69 -2.77 6.01 10.11
CA SER A 69 -2.76 6.02 11.56
C SER A 69 -2.63 4.62 12.20
N ASP A 70 -2.93 3.57 11.45
CA ASP A 70 -2.82 2.19 11.93
C ASP A 70 -1.45 1.58 11.66
N ILE A 71 -0.59 2.25 10.91
CA ILE A 71 0.77 1.76 10.64
C ILE A 71 1.63 1.96 11.89
N LYS A 72 2.17 0.87 12.40
CA LYS A 72 2.99 0.85 13.62
C LYS A 72 4.47 0.62 13.37
N GLY A 73 4.83 0.17 12.18
CA GLY A 73 6.23 -0.05 11.83
C GLY A 73 6.46 -0.14 10.34
N LEU A 74 7.64 0.26 9.93
CA LEU A 74 8.11 0.18 8.55
C LEU A 74 9.53 -0.35 8.57
N LYS A 75 9.80 -1.39 7.82
CA LYS A 75 11.12 -2.02 7.80
C LYS A 75 11.50 -2.43 6.38
N LYS A 76 12.76 -2.19 6.01
CA LYS A 76 13.31 -2.73 4.77
C LYS A 76 13.36 -4.24 4.87
N SER A 77 13.01 -4.93 3.79
CA SER A 77 13.11 -6.38 3.71
C SER A 77 13.64 -6.79 2.35
N MET A 78 14.16 -8.00 2.27
CA MET A 78 14.60 -8.57 1.00
C MET A 78 13.49 -9.45 0.46
N ILE A 79 13.30 -9.37 -0.85
CA ILE A 79 12.41 -10.28 -1.56
C ILE A 79 13.32 -11.29 -2.24
N GLY A 80 13.35 -12.51 -1.70
CA GLY A 80 14.34 -13.48 -2.13
C GLY A 80 15.75 -13.06 -1.69
N PRO A 81 16.79 -13.75 -2.13
CA PRO A 81 18.14 -13.54 -1.60
C PRO A 81 18.82 -12.26 -2.08
N PHE A 82 18.39 -11.64 -3.19
CA PHE A 82 19.13 -10.54 -3.79
C PHE A 82 18.29 -9.36 -4.28
N ILE A 83 16.99 -9.32 -3.99
CA ILE A 83 16.12 -8.26 -4.50
C ILE A 83 15.80 -7.27 -3.38
N PRO A 84 16.41 -6.06 -3.38
CA PRO A 84 16.25 -5.10 -2.28
C PRO A 84 15.08 -4.15 -2.49
N THR A 85 13.90 -4.68 -2.83
CA THR A 85 12.71 -3.86 -3.08
C THR A 85 11.62 -4.05 -2.05
N GLY A 86 11.85 -4.86 -1.02
CA GLY A 86 10.84 -5.18 -0.03
C GLY A 86 10.69 -4.13 1.05
N ILE A 87 9.43 -3.89 1.42
CA ILE A 87 9.05 -3.09 2.58
C ILE A 87 8.09 -3.94 3.39
N THR A 88 8.39 -4.15 4.67
CA THR A 88 7.43 -4.77 5.57
C THR A 88 6.70 -3.66 6.31
N VAL A 89 5.40 -3.56 6.08
CA VAL A 89 4.51 -2.62 6.75
C VAL A 89 3.81 -3.37 7.88
N THR A 90 4.02 -2.94 9.11
CA THR A 90 3.31 -3.51 10.27
C THR A 90 2.15 -2.59 10.60
N ALA A 91 0.94 -3.11 10.56
CA ALA A 91 -0.26 -2.33 10.84
C ALA A 91 -1.11 -3.03 11.89
N GLN A 92 -1.84 -2.24 12.67
CA GLN A 92 -2.75 -2.72 13.68
C GLN A 92 -4.17 -2.73 13.13
N ASP A 93 -4.84 -3.88 13.28
CA ASP A 93 -6.25 -4.00 12.92
C ASP A 93 -7.06 -3.12 13.89
N PRO A 94 -7.82 -2.13 13.38
CA PRO A 94 -8.57 -1.21 14.26
C PRO A 94 -9.69 -1.88 15.06
N GLU A 95 -10.19 -3.01 14.59
CA GLU A 95 -11.26 -3.73 15.29
C GLU A 95 -10.72 -4.74 16.29
N LYS A 96 -9.72 -5.53 15.89
CA LYS A 96 -9.21 -6.64 16.70
C LYS A 96 -7.97 -6.28 17.51
N GLY A 97 -7.32 -5.17 17.20
CA GLY A 97 -6.11 -4.74 17.86
C GLY A 97 -4.87 -5.58 17.56
N LYS A 98 -4.97 -6.54 16.66
CA LYS A 98 -3.85 -7.41 16.29
C LYS A 98 -2.94 -6.74 15.28
N LEU A 99 -1.64 -6.99 15.40
CA LEU A 99 -0.67 -6.53 14.42
C LEU A 99 -0.57 -7.52 13.26
N LYS A 100 -0.50 -6.99 12.05
CA LYS A 100 -0.30 -7.77 10.84
C LYS A 100 0.83 -7.16 10.03
N LYS A 101 1.68 -8.01 9.46
CA LYS A 101 2.78 -7.59 8.61
C LYS A 101 2.42 -7.79 7.15
N TYR A 102 2.59 -6.73 6.36
CA TYR A 102 2.34 -6.73 4.93
C TYR A 102 3.68 -6.61 4.22
N LYS A 103 4.05 -7.64 3.46
CA LYS A 103 5.31 -7.63 2.72
C LYS A 103 5.08 -7.13 1.30
N CYS A 104 5.55 -5.92 1.04
CA CYS A 104 5.35 -5.21 -0.21
C CYS A 104 6.66 -5.10 -0.97
N SER A 105 6.61 -5.09 -2.29
CA SER A 105 7.78 -4.89 -3.14
C SER A 105 7.48 -3.77 -4.12
N VAL A 106 8.28 -2.70 -4.08
CA VAL A 106 8.10 -1.52 -4.93
C VAL A 106 9.45 -1.00 -5.41
N MET A 107 9.46 -0.42 -6.59
CA MET A 107 10.62 0.32 -7.07
C MET A 107 10.75 1.62 -6.26
N LYS A 108 11.95 2.17 -6.16
CA LYS A 108 12.23 3.38 -5.38
C LYS A 108 11.81 3.23 -3.91
N ARG A 109 12.16 2.09 -3.34
CA ARG A 109 11.79 1.72 -1.97
C ARG A 109 12.03 2.83 -0.95
N LYS A 110 13.18 3.49 -1.03
CA LYS A 110 13.54 4.56 -0.08
C LYS A 110 12.52 5.69 -0.11
N SER A 111 12.14 6.14 -1.29
CA SER A 111 11.16 7.23 -1.45
C SER A 111 9.80 6.86 -0.87
N TRP A 112 9.35 5.63 -1.12
CA TRP A 112 8.06 5.19 -0.59
C TRP A 112 8.08 4.96 0.92
N MET A 113 9.21 4.50 1.46
CA MET A 113 9.35 4.39 2.92
C MET A 113 9.31 5.76 3.59
N GLU A 114 9.98 6.76 3.01
CA GLU A 114 9.94 8.13 3.53
C GLU A 114 8.51 8.68 3.47
N PHE A 115 7.82 8.45 2.37
CA PHE A 115 6.42 8.88 2.20
C PHE A 115 5.52 8.27 3.27
N LEU A 116 5.58 6.95 3.45
CA LEU A 116 4.78 6.25 4.45
C LEU A 116 5.14 6.67 5.87
N SER A 117 6.42 6.88 6.13
CA SER A 117 6.89 7.35 7.43
C SER A 117 6.29 8.70 7.79
N GLN A 118 6.26 9.63 6.86
CA GLN A 118 5.65 10.94 7.08
C GLN A 118 4.15 10.83 7.31
N LYS A 119 3.46 10.05 6.49
CA LYS A 119 2.01 9.90 6.60
C LYS A 119 1.59 9.20 7.90
N ALA A 120 2.39 8.23 8.34
CA ALA A 120 2.11 7.47 9.56
C ALA A 120 2.64 8.12 10.83
N GLY A 121 3.50 9.14 10.69
CA GLY A 121 4.12 9.77 11.85
C GLY A 121 5.15 8.89 12.55
N ILE A 122 5.85 8.04 11.79
CA ILE A 122 6.84 7.08 12.30
C ILE A 122 8.25 7.53 11.89
N THR A 123 9.19 7.43 12.82
CA THR A 123 10.61 7.66 12.53
C THR A 123 11.23 6.39 11.97
N LEU A 124 11.95 6.53 10.88
CA LEU A 124 12.67 5.40 10.28
C LEU A 124 13.99 5.10 11.00
#